data_82c7ccf08811b5898459519d249ece3c
#
_entry.id   82c7ccf08811b5898459519d249ece3c
#
_cell.length_a   1.000
_cell.length_b   1.000
_cell.length_c   1.000
_cell.angle_alpha   90.00
_cell.angle_beta   90.00
_cell.angle_gamma   90.00
#
_symmetry.space_group_name_H-M   'P 1'
#
loop_
_entity.id
_entity.type
_entity.pdbx_description
1 polymer ?
#
loop_
_entity_poly.entity_id
_entity_poly.type
_entity_poly.pdbx_seq_one_letter_code
_entity_poly.pdbx_strand_id
1 'polypeptide(L)'
;MTRREPVQKRSRERVQAILGAARELLAQGGVEALTTRRLASFSGIPVATIYRYFEDRDAIIAAYLDEELASIDRAVEEALLGLDRVTFRSMSAAVAMAHLRHHQAHPEGIPVWFGTRLSTAVHDSVRELDARMAASLHAATRGAGFIEEGPHFGAGLIVRLWDRTFEHIFRIERSAAEQAAIVLDVIDMIASYMERFATPAGIEGISSAEFLKVLRRPAAR
;
A
#
# COMPACT_ATOMS: atom_id res chain seq x y z
N MET A 1 -1.41 25.96 29.07
CA MET A 1 -1.20 26.01 27.62
C MET A 1 0.09 25.29 27.25
N THR A 2 0.03 24.34 26.34
CA THR A 2 1.07 23.82 25.42
C THR A 2 2.33 23.13 25.98
N ARG A 3 2.15 22.02 26.72
CA ARG A 3 3.26 21.09 26.99
C ARG A 3 3.14 19.75 26.21
N ARG A 4 2.11 19.59 25.35
CA ARG A 4 1.87 18.34 24.60
C ARG A 4 2.63 18.22 23.26
N GLU A 5 2.89 19.31 22.54
CA GLU A 5 3.57 19.28 21.24
C GLU A 5 5.01 18.74 21.26
N PRO A 6 5.92 19.15 22.18
CA PRO A 6 7.29 18.66 22.20
C PRO A 6 7.39 17.16 22.52
N VAL A 7 6.51 16.61 23.36
CA VAL A 7 6.50 15.19 23.73
C VAL A 7 6.02 14.35 22.56
N GLN A 8 4.98 14.78 21.87
CA GLN A 8 4.47 14.08 20.67
C GLN A 8 5.46 14.10 19.52
N LYS A 9 6.17 15.21 19.29
CA LYS A 9 7.19 15.33 18.27
C LYS A 9 8.35 14.37 18.54
N ARG A 10 8.91 14.36 19.73
CA ARG A 10 9.99 13.45 20.14
C ARG A 10 9.56 11.97 20.05
N SER A 11 8.31 11.67 20.38
CA SER A 11 7.76 10.31 20.27
C SER A 11 7.70 9.86 18.80
N ARG A 12 7.20 10.71 17.90
CA ARG A 12 7.17 10.43 16.46
C ARG A 12 8.57 10.26 15.88
N GLU A 13 9.49 11.16 16.22
CA GLU A 13 10.89 11.06 15.77
C GLU A 13 11.54 9.75 16.23
N ARG A 14 11.19 9.26 17.42
CA ARG A 14 11.70 7.98 17.93
C ARG A 14 11.10 6.79 17.19
N VAL A 15 9.81 6.79 16.91
CA VAL A 15 9.14 5.77 16.09
C VAL A 15 9.77 5.74 14.69
N GLN A 16 9.94 6.90 14.06
CA GLN A 16 10.56 7.01 12.74
C GLN A 16 12.01 6.48 12.72
N ALA A 17 12.80 6.75 13.77
CA ALA A 17 14.15 6.21 13.87
C ALA A 17 14.16 4.68 14.02
N ILE A 18 13.19 4.10 14.74
CA ILE A 18 13.03 2.65 14.87
C ILE A 18 12.62 2.04 13.51
N LEU A 19 11.64 2.61 12.82
CA LEU A 19 11.17 2.10 11.52
C LEU A 19 12.23 2.27 10.42
N GLY A 20 13.00 3.38 10.43
CA GLY A 20 14.13 3.56 9.52
C GLY A 20 15.20 2.48 9.71
N ALA A 21 15.56 2.18 10.95
CA ALA A 21 16.51 1.10 11.25
C ALA A 21 15.94 -0.30 10.91
N ALA A 22 14.64 -0.50 11.06
CA ALA A 22 13.97 -1.73 10.64
C ALA A 22 14.06 -1.93 9.12
N ARG A 23 13.82 -0.88 8.33
CA ARG A 23 13.96 -0.89 6.86
C ARG A 23 15.37 -1.30 6.45
N GLU A 24 16.40 -0.70 7.06
CA GLU A 24 17.80 -1.03 6.75
C GLU A 24 18.13 -2.50 7.07
N LEU A 25 17.60 -3.05 8.17
CA LEU A 25 17.81 -4.46 8.51
C LEU A 25 17.06 -5.39 7.55
N LEU A 26 15.87 -5.01 7.11
CA LEU A 26 15.11 -5.74 6.08
C LEU A 26 15.90 -5.77 4.76
N ALA A 27 16.49 -4.65 4.35
CA ALA A 27 17.34 -4.56 3.15
C ALA A 27 18.58 -5.45 3.23
N GLN A 28 19.19 -5.60 4.43
CA GLN A 28 20.40 -6.39 4.62
C GLN A 28 20.17 -7.90 4.65
N GLY A 29 19.03 -8.37 5.12
CA GLY A 29 18.81 -9.80 5.32
C GLY A 29 17.36 -10.22 5.49
N GLY A 30 16.43 -9.46 4.94
CA GLY A 30 15.01 -9.76 4.97
C GLY A 30 14.42 -9.82 6.37
N VAL A 31 13.25 -10.45 6.48
CA VAL A 31 12.50 -10.55 7.74
C VAL A 31 13.29 -11.23 8.86
N GLU A 32 14.15 -12.19 8.52
CA GLU A 32 14.96 -12.90 9.50
C GLU A 32 16.06 -12.01 10.15
N ALA A 33 16.46 -10.95 9.45
CA ALA A 33 17.40 -9.98 9.98
C ALA A 33 16.77 -9.06 11.04
N LEU A 34 15.45 -8.87 11.00
CA LEU A 34 14.75 -7.98 11.91
C LEU A 34 14.45 -8.69 13.24
N THR A 35 15.31 -8.48 14.22
CA THR A 35 15.05 -8.84 15.63
C THR A 35 15.20 -7.60 16.49
N THR A 36 14.46 -7.51 17.62
CA THR A 36 14.56 -6.36 18.54
C THR A 36 15.97 -6.12 19.06
N ARG A 37 16.74 -7.20 19.25
CA ARG A 37 18.16 -7.12 19.68
C ARG A 37 19.06 -6.54 18.59
N ARG A 38 18.92 -7.02 17.32
CA ARG A 38 19.69 -6.46 16.20
C ARG A 38 19.29 -5.03 15.92
N LEU A 39 17.98 -4.73 16.00
CA LEU A 39 17.45 -3.39 15.84
C LEU A 39 18.04 -2.41 16.86
N ALA A 40 18.11 -2.80 18.14
CA ALA A 40 18.74 -2.00 19.18
C ALA A 40 20.23 -1.77 18.93
N SER A 41 20.96 -2.83 18.56
CA SER A 41 22.40 -2.74 18.24
C SER A 41 22.66 -1.85 17.03
N PHE A 42 21.83 -1.96 15.99
CA PHE A 42 21.97 -1.21 14.75
C PHE A 42 21.62 0.27 14.92
N SER A 43 20.49 0.55 15.58
CA SER A 43 19.97 1.92 15.74
C SER A 43 20.61 2.71 16.90
N GLY A 44 21.33 2.02 17.80
CA GLY A 44 21.78 2.62 19.07
C GLY A 44 20.66 2.93 20.05
N ILE A 45 19.42 2.49 19.77
CA ILE A 45 18.26 2.69 20.63
C ILE A 45 18.19 1.55 21.64
N PRO A 46 18.16 1.82 22.96
CA PRO A 46 18.07 0.76 23.96
C PRO A 46 16.85 -0.14 23.75
N VAL A 47 17.01 -1.45 23.90
CA VAL A 47 15.94 -2.45 23.76
C VAL A 47 14.70 -2.09 24.58
N ALA A 48 14.87 -1.63 25.83
CA ALA A 48 13.79 -1.17 26.68
C ALA A 48 13.01 0.04 26.09
N THR A 49 13.71 0.88 25.32
CA THR A 49 13.07 1.98 24.62
C THR A 49 12.24 1.48 23.43
N ILE A 50 12.73 0.48 22.70
CA ILE A 50 11.97 -0.13 21.58
C ILE A 50 10.69 -0.75 22.12
N TYR A 51 10.76 -1.56 23.19
CA TYR A 51 9.58 -2.17 23.83
C TYR A 51 8.56 -1.17 24.39
N ARG A 52 8.95 0.06 24.65
CA ARG A 52 8.00 1.11 25.04
C ARG A 52 7.09 1.56 23.89
N TYR A 53 7.52 1.39 22.64
CA TYR A 53 6.76 1.79 21.43
C TYR A 53 6.15 0.62 20.69
N PHE A 54 6.78 -0.55 20.75
CA PHE A 54 6.38 -1.76 20.05
C PHE A 54 6.46 -2.95 21.00
N GLU A 55 5.38 -3.69 21.13
CA GLU A 55 5.27 -4.84 22.00
C GLU A 55 6.26 -5.95 21.62
N ASP A 56 6.43 -6.16 20.32
CA ASP A 56 7.30 -7.18 19.76
C ASP A 56 7.81 -6.80 18.36
N ARG A 57 8.49 -7.74 17.70
CA ARG A 57 8.97 -7.61 16.33
C ARG A 57 7.82 -7.45 15.33
N ASP A 58 6.75 -8.18 15.52
CA ASP A 58 5.64 -8.23 14.59
C ASP A 58 4.86 -6.89 14.60
N ALA A 59 4.76 -6.25 15.77
CA ALA A 59 4.25 -4.88 15.87
C ALA A 59 5.12 -3.85 15.10
N ILE A 60 6.45 -4.06 15.06
CA ILE A 60 7.34 -3.22 14.24
C ILE A 60 7.08 -3.45 12.75
N ILE A 61 6.91 -4.71 12.34
CA ILE A 61 6.60 -5.06 10.95
C ILE A 61 5.25 -4.48 10.53
N ALA A 62 4.22 -4.59 11.36
CA ALA A 62 2.90 -4.02 11.08
C ALA A 62 2.98 -2.50 10.89
N ALA A 63 3.70 -1.79 11.77
CA ALA A 63 3.89 -0.35 11.64
C ALA A 63 4.72 0.03 10.40
N TYR A 64 5.70 -0.79 10.01
CA TYR A 64 6.44 -0.65 8.76
C TYR A 64 5.50 -0.77 7.54
N LEU A 65 4.64 -1.78 7.52
CA LEU A 65 3.64 -1.97 6.45
C LEU A 65 2.67 -0.78 6.35
N ASP A 66 2.20 -0.25 7.48
CA ASP A 66 1.35 0.95 7.50
C ASP A 66 2.07 2.18 6.90
N GLU A 67 3.37 2.32 7.15
CA GLU A 67 4.18 3.41 6.58
C GLU A 67 4.39 3.27 5.08
N GLU A 68 4.66 2.04 4.62
CA GLU A 68 4.77 1.69 3.20
C GLU A 68 3.45 1.99 2.47
N LEU A 69 2.31 1.54 3.01
CA LEU A 69 1.01 1.81 2.42
C LEU A 69 0.72 3.32 2.35
N ALA A 70 1.01 4.07 3.43
CA ALA A 70 0.84 5.52 3.41
C ALA A 70 1.75 6.22 2.37
N SER A 71 2.91 5.65 2.05
CA SER A 71 3.78 6.14 0.98
C SER A 71 3.18 5.85 -0.40
N ILE A 72 2.65 4.65 -0.60
CA ILE A 72 1.95 4.27 -1.84
C ILE A 72 0.72 5.15 -2.05
N ASP A 73 -0.10 5.37 -1.02
CA ASP A 73 -1.30 6.22 -1.11
C ASP A 73 -0.96 7.63 -1.58
N ARG A 74 0.14 8.23 -1.09
CA ARG A 74 0.61 9.54 -1.58
C ARG A 74 1.00 9.50 -3.05
N ALA A 75 1.73 8.46 -3.48
CA ALA A 75 2.12 8.30 -4.87
C ALA A 75 0.91 8.08 -5.80
N VAL A 76 -0.13 7.38 -5.33
CA VAL A 76 -1.42 7.24 -6.03
C VAL A 76 -2.12 8.60 -6.15
N GLU A 77 -2.21 9.36 -5.06
CA GLU A 77 -2.83 10.69 -5.08
C GLU A 77 -2.10 11.63 -6.06
N GLU A 78 -0.77 11.64 -6.05
CA GLU A 78 0.05 12.42 -7.00
C GLU A 78 -0.19 11.98 -8.46
N ALA A 79 -0.25 10.68 -8.72
CA ALA A 79 -0.52 10.16 -10.06
C ALA A 79 -1.92 10.55 -10.56
N LEU A 80 -2.92 10.53 -9.68
CA LEU A 80 -4.30 10.93 -10.02
C LEU A 80 -4.42 12.44 -10.25
N LEU A 81 -3.68 13.25 -9.49
CA LEU A 81 -3.62 14.71 -9.70
C LEU A 81 -3.03 15.09 -11.06
N GLY A 82 -2.15 14.26 -11.61
CA GLY A 82 -1.54 14.45 -12.93
C GLY A 82 -2.47 14.13 -14.12
N LEU A 83 -3.69 13.64 -13.87
CA LEU A 83 -4.65 13.30 -14.91
C LEU A 83 -5.64 14.45 -15.12
N ASP A 84 -5.97 14.79 -16.36
CA ASP A 84 -7.06 15.74 -16.67
C ASP A 84 -8.41 15.16 -16.26
N ARG A 85 -8.64 13.89 -16.58
CA ARG A 85 -9.84 13.13 -16.24
C ARG A 85 -9.48 11.77 -15.66
N VAL A 86 -10.20 11.39 -14.64
CA VAL A 86 -10.09 10.07 -13.99
C VAL A 86 -11.24 9.19 -14.50
N THR A 87 -10.89 8.13 -15.23
CA THR A 87 -11.76 7.03 -15.61
C THR A 87 -11.50 5.83 -14.72
N PHE A 88 -12.33 4.79 -14.80
CA PHE A 88 -12.02 3.52 -14.12
C PHE A 88 -10.65 2.97 -14.54
N ARG A 89 -10.35 3.00 -15.84
CA ARG A 89 -9.08 2.50 -16.40
C ARG A 89 -7.87 3.31 -15.92
N SER A 90 -7.93 4.65 -16.02
CA SER A 90 -6.81 5.50 -15.61
C SER A 90 -6.58 5.49 -14.11
N MET A 91 -7.64 5.36 -13.29
CA MET A 91 -7.54 5.14 -11.85
C MET A 91 -6.82 3.81 -11.56
N SER A 92 -7.26 2.71 -12.19
CA SER A 92 -6.62 1.39 -12.01
C SER A 92 -5.14 1.42 -12.39
N ALA A 93 -4.80 2.10 -13.49
CA ALA A 93 -3.43 2.29 -13.93
C ALA A 93 -2.61 3.12 -12.92
N ALA A 94 -3.15 4.22 -12.41
CA ALA A 94 -2.47 5.05 -11.42
C ALA A 94 -2.14 4.26 -10.16
N VAL A 95 -3.11 3.49 -9.62
CA VAL A 95 -2.94 2.64 -8.44
C VAL A 95 -1.88 1.57 -8.69
N ALA A 96 -2.03 0.75 -9.74
CA ALA A 96 -1.14 -0.37 -10.00
C ALA A 96 0.30 0.07 -10.30
N MET A 97 0.47 1.15 -11.08
CA MET A 97 1.79 1.68 -11.41
C MET A 97 2.45 2.39 -10.21
N ALA A 98 1.68 2.98 -9.29
CA ALA A 98 2.24 3.51 -8.05
C ALA A 98 2.78 2.39 -7.16
N HIS A 99 2.05 1.29 -6.99
CA HIS A 99 2.52 0.09 -6.28
C HIS A 99 3.77 -0.49 -6.93
N LEU A 100 3.77 -0.68 -8.25
CA LEU A 100 4.94 -1.21 -8.96
C LEU A 100 6.19 -0.35 -8.70
N ARG A 101 6.09 0.96 -8.91
CA ARG A 101 7.21 1.88 -8.70
C ARG A 101 7.68 1.90 -7.25
N HIS A 102 6.74 1.83 -6.30
CA HIS A 102 7.09 1.76 -4.88
C HIS A 102 7.92 0.52 -4.58
N HIS A 103 7.46 -0.67 -4.97
CA HIS A 103 8.20 -1.91 -4.73
C HIS A 103 9.53 -1.99 -5.49
N GLN A 104 9.63 -1.38 -6.67
CA GLN A 104 10.91 -1.25 -7.39
C GLN A 104 11.91 -0.35 -6.65
N ALA A 105 11.42 0.73 -6.03
CA ALA A 105 12.24 1.65 -5.25
C ALA A 105 12.59 1.13 -3.84
N HIS A 106 11.73 0.25 -3.29
CA HIS A 106 11.82 -0.29 -1.94
C HIS A 106 11.76 -1.84 -1.95
N PRO A 107 12.76 -2.51 -2.58
CA PRO A 107 12.75 -3.97 -2.71
C PRO A 107 12.84 -4.71 -1.38
N GLU A 108 13.31 -4.05 -0.32
CA GLU A 108 13.36 -4.59 1.05
C GLU A 108 11.99 -4.92 1.63
N GLY A 109 10.94 -4.27 1.15
CA GLY A 109 9.56 -4.53 1.55
C GLY A 109 8.95 -5.79 0.92
N ILE A 110 9.45 -6.21 -0.25
CA ILE A 110 8.90 -7.33 -1.01
C ILE A 110 8.76 -8.62 -0.18
N PRO A 111 9.78 -9.05 0.60
CA PRO A 111 9.63 -10.24 1.46
C PRO A 111 8.61 -10.08 2.59
N VAL A 112 8.28 -8.86 2.97
CA VAL A 112 7.25 -8.57 3.99
C VAL A 112 5.86 -8.62 3.36
N TRP A 113 5.67 -8.00 2.19
CA TRP A 113 4.37 -7.99 1.50
C TRP A 113 3.99 -9.37 0.95
N PHE A 114 4.94 -10.08 0.33
CA PHE A 114 4.67 -11.29 -0.46
C PHE A 114 5.39 -12.54 0.09
N GLY A 115 6.02 -12.44 1.25
CA GLY A 115 6.77 -13.54 1.85
C GLY A 115 5.88 -14.60 2.47
N THR A 116 6.31 -15.86 2.36
CA THR A 116 5.61 -17.02 2.94
C THR A 116 6.11 -17.39 4.35
N ARG A 117 7.19 -16.76 4.83
CA ARG A 117 7.84 -17.05 6.12
C ARG A 117 7.52 -16.01 7.19
N LEU A 118 6.31 -15.47 7.17
CA LEU A 118 5.84 -14.50 8.14
C LEU A 118 5.08 -15.20 9.27
N SER A 119 5.04 -14.58 10.45
CA SER A 119 4.17 -15.03 11.53
C SER A 119 2.68 -14.89 11.15
N THR A 120 1.82 -15.61 11.86
CA THR A 120 0.36 -15.47 11.68
C THR A 120 -0.08 -14.03 11.93
N ALA A 121 0.48 -13.36 12.93
CA ALA A 121 0.14 -11.96 13.25
C ALA A 121 0.48 -11.01 12.08
N VAL A 122 1.63 -11.18 11.44
CA VAL A 122 2.00 -10.36 10.27
C VAL A 122 1.09 -10.68 9.06
N HIS A 123 0.76 -11.96 8.82
CA HIS A 123 -0.22 -12.31 7.78
C HIS A 123 -1.59 -11.70 8.05
N ASP A 124 -2.03 -11.62 9.31
CA ASP A 124 -3.28 -10.97 9.69
C ASP A 124 -3.20 -9.47 9.41
N SER A 125 -2.08 -8.80 9.73
CA SER A 125 -1.87 -7.40 9.40
C SER A 125 -1.92 -7.13 7.89
N VAL A 126 -1.30 -7.97 7.07
CA VAL A 126 -1.40 -7.87 5.59
C VAL A 126 -2.84 -8.02 5.14
N ARG A 127 -3.59 -9.00 5.66
CA ARG A 127 -5.01 -9.18 5.31
C ARG A 127 -5.89 -7.99 5.71
N GLU A 128 -5.60 -7.35 6.84
CA GLU A 128 -6.30 -6.12 7.25
C GLU A 128 -5.99 -4.95 6.29
N LEU A 129 -4.75 -4.83 5.83
CA LEU A 129 -4.36 -3.85 4.81
C LEU A 129 -5.11 -4.10 3.50
N ASP A 130 -5.15 -5.34 3.01
CA ASP A 130 -5.90 -5.73 1.81
C ASP A 130 -7.38 -5.38 1.93
N ALA A 131 -7.99 -5.65 3.09
CA ALA A 131 -9.38 -5.30 3.34
C ALA A 131 -9.62 -3.78 3.32
N ARG A 132 -8.70 -3.00 3.88
CA ARG A 132 -8.75 -1.52 3.82
C ARG A 132 -8.62 -1.02 2.38
N MET A 133 -7.67 -1.57 1.61
CA MET A 133 -7.49 -1.23 0.19
C MET A 133 -8.74 -1.57 -0.63
N ALA A 134 -9.34 -2.75 -0.41
CA ALA A 134 -10.57 -3.15 -1.08
C ALA A 134 -11.75 -2.23 -0.73
N ALA A 135 -11.88 -1.84 0.53
CA ALA A 135 -12.90 -0.88 0.97
C ALA A 135 -12.69 0.50 0.34
N SER A 136 -11.46 0.98 0.28
CA SER A 136 -11.10 2.25 -0.37
C SER A 136 -11.40 2.23 -1.87
N LEU A 137 -11.03 1.15 -2.57
CA LEU A 137 -11.32 0.97 -3.99
C LEU A 137 -12.84 0.96 -4.25
N HIS A 138 -13.59 0.21 -3.42
CA HIS A 138 -15.05 0.16 -3.52
C HIS A 138 -15.67 1.55 -3.28
N ALA A 139 -15.26 2.24 -2.22
CA ALA A 139 -15.77 3.57 -1.90
C ALA A 139 -15.45 4.60 -3.00
N ALA A 140 -14.23 4.55 -3.55
CA ALA A 140 -13.80 5.44 -4.62
C ALA A 140 -14.61 5.23 -5.90
N THR A 141 -14.77 3.98 -6.34
CA THR A 141 -15.51 3.65 -7.59
C THR A 141 -17.00 3.96 -7.49
N ARG A 142 -17.62 3.66 -6.34
CA ARG A 142 -19.03 3.97 -6.09
C ARG A 142 -19.27 5.47 -5.87
N GLY A 143 -18.43 6.09 -5.05
CA GLY A 143 -18.54 7.51 -4.72
C GLY A 143 -18.28 8.44 -5.91
N ALA A 144 -17.47 8.02 -6.87
CA ALA A 144 -17.26 8.71 -8.15
C ALA A 144 -18.36 8.41 -9.19
N GLY A 145 -19.30 7.52 -8.87
CA GLY A 145 -20.32 7.08 -9.79
C GLY A 145 -19.78 6.27 -10.98
N PHE A 146 -18.61 5.64 -10.84
CA PHE A 146 -18.01 4.88 -11.95
C PHE A 146 -18.71 3.55 -12.20
N ILE A 147 -19.29 2.96 -11.17
CA ILE A 147 -19.98 1.66 -11.22
C ILE A 147 -21.23 1.75 -10.37
N GLU A 148 -22.39 1.42 -10.93
CA GLU A 148 -23.67 1.33 -10.19
C GLU A 148 -23.85 -0.04 -9.57
N GLU A 149 -23.72 -1.11 -10.38
CA GLU A 149 -23.75 -2.50 -9.95
C GLU A 149 -22.45 -3.16 -10.39
N GLY A 150 -21.66 -3.60 -9.39
CA GLY A 150 -20.38 -4.23 -9.67
C GLY A 150 -20.52 -5.74 -9.90
N PRO A 151 -19.47 -6.41 -10.37
CA PRO A 151 -19.42 -7.85 -10.51
C PRO A 151 -19.51 -8.53 -9.14
N HIS A 152 -19.99 -9.77 -9.13
CA HIS A 152 -20.19 -10.56 -7.90
C HIS A 152 -18.92 -10.74 -7.04
N PHE A 153 -17.74 -10.70 -7.66
CA PHE A 153 -16.47 -10.88 -6.93
C PHE A 153 -15.98 -9.63 -6.15
N GLY A 154 -16.47 -8.42 -6.49
CA GLY A 154 -16.16 -7.19 -5.79
C GLY A 154 -14.67 -6.77 -5.75
N ALA A 155 -14.41 -5.66 -5.06
CA ALA A 155 -13.07 -5.06 -4.94
C ALA A 155 -12.04 -5.98 -4.25
N GLY A 156 -12.47 -6.82 -3.31
CA GLY A 156 -11.57 -7.72 -2.59
C GLY A 156 -10.88 -8.77 -3.46
N LEU A 157 -11.53 -9.21 -4.55
CA LEU A 157 -10.86 -10.12 -5.49
C LEU A 157 -9.86 -9.36 -6.37
N ILE A 158 -10.17 -8.12 -6.75
CA ILE A 158 -9.24 -7.27 -7.51
C ILE A 158 -7.96 -7.04 -6.72
N VAL A 159 -8.06 -6.71 -5.43
CA VAL A 159 -6.89 -6.53 -4.56
C VAL A 159 -6.06 -7.82 -4.51
N ARG A 160 -6.68 -8.97 -4.23
CA ARG A 160 -5.97 -10.26 -4.21
C ARG A 160 -5.34 -10.65 -5.56
N LEU A 161 -5.97 -10.27 -6.67
CA LEU A 161 -5.38 -10.49 -8.00
C LEU A 161 -4.10 -9.66 -8.16
N TRP A 162 -4.09 -8.42 -7.68
CA TRP A 162 -2.91 -7.57 -7.66
C TRP A 162 -1.81 -8.13 -6.78
N ASP A 163 -2.10 -8.62 -5.57
CA ASP A 163 -1.11 -9.25 -4.70
C ASP A 163 -0.42 -10.42 -5.40
N ARG A 164 -1.21 -11.31 -6.04
CA ARG A 164 -0.65 -12.44 -6.79
C ARG A 164 0.13 -12.01 -8.03
N THR A 165 -0.27 -10.92 -8.66
CA THR A 165 0.46 -10.34 -9.78
C THR A 165 1.82 -9.81 -9.33
N PHE A 166 1.85 -9.03 -8.25
CA PHE A 166 3.11 -8.50 -7.70
C PHE A 166 4.01 -9.61 -7.14
N GLU A 167 3.46 -10.57 -6.40
CA GLU A 167 4.20 -11.76 -5.99
C GLU A 167 4.85 -12.45 -7.19
N HIS A 168 4.10 -12.67 -8.27
CA HIS A 168 4.62 -13.29 -9.50
C HIS A 168 5.72 -12.43 -10.17
N ILE A 169 5.52 -11.11 -10.22
CA ILE A 169 6.48 -10.16 -10.82
C ILE A 169 7.82 -10.19 -10.08
N PHE A 170 7.79 -10.18 -8.75
CA PHE A 170 9.00 -10.06 -7.92
C PHE A 170 9.61 -11.39 -7.50
N ARG A 171 8.95 -12.53 -7.77
CA ARG A 171 9.49 -13.87 -7.47
C ARG A 171 10.62 -14.28 -8.41
N ILE A 172 10.64 -13.78 -9.65
CA ILE A 172 11.60 -14.11 -10.68
C ILE A 172 12.27 -12.80 -11.11
N GLU A 173 13.58 -12.85 -11.32
CA GLU A 173 14.31 -11.69 -11.82
C GLU A 173 13.78 -11.27 -13.20
N ARG A 174 13.35 -10.01 -13.31
CA ARG A 174 12.83 -9.37 -14.52
C ARG A 174 13.31 -7.93 -14.57
N SER A 175 13.51 -7.42 -15.78
CA SER A 175 13.76 -6.00 -15.99
C SER A 175 12.52 -5.16 -15.59
N ALA A 176 12.75 -3.90 -15.23
CA ALA A 176 11.67 -2.97 -14.91
C ALA A 176 10.64 -2.82 -16.06
N ALA A 177 11.10 -2.94 -17.31
CA ALA A 177 10.23 -2.88 -18.49
C ALA A 177 9.31 -4.11 -18.59
N GLU A 178 9.84 -5.32 -18.33
CA GLU A 178 9.03 -6.55 -18.32
C GLU A 178 8.02 -6.54 -17.17
N GLN A 179 8.41 -6.06 -16.00
CA GLN A 179 7.51 -5.89 -14.87
C GLN A 179 6.36 -4.93 -15.20
N ALA A 180 6.68 -3.79 -15.82
CA ALA A 180 5.68 -2.81 -16.25
C ALA A 180 4.74 -3.37 -17.33
N ALA A 181 5.25 -4.16 -18.28
CA ALA A 181 4.44 -4.80 -19.31
C ALA A 181 3.40 -5.75 -18.69
N ILE A 182 3.80 -6.60 -17.74
CA ILE A 182 2.87 -7.50 -17.03
C ILE A 182 1.78 -6.69 -16.30
N VAL A 183 2.16 -5.61 -15.63
CA VAL A 183 1.20 -4.75 -14.93
C VAL A 183 0.21 -4.13 -15.92
N LEU A 184 0.67 -3.65 -17.08
CA LEU A 184 -0.20 -3.07 -18.11
C LEU A 184 -1.17 -4.09 -18.68
N ASP A 185 -0.74 -5.33 -18.94
CA ASP A 185 -1.59 -6.41 -19.40
C ASP A 185 -2.70 -6.73 -18.38
N VAL A 186 -2.35 -6.79 -17.09
CA VAL A 186 -3.34 -7.03 -16.01
C VAL A 186 -4.29 -5.85 -15.83
N ILE A 187 -3.81 -4.60 -15.98
CA ILE A 187 -4.67 -3.41 -16.00
C ILE A 187 -5.68 -3.54 -17.13
N ASP A 188 -5.22 -3.88 -18.34
CA ASP A 188 -6.11 -3.99 -19.51
C ASP A 188 -7.15 -5.08 -19.31
N MET A 189 -6.76 -6.23 -18.80
CA MET A 189 -7.68 -7.34 -18.48
C MET A 189 -8.74 -6.92 -17.46
N ILE A 190 -8.35 -6.32 -16.34
CA ILE A 190 -9.27 -5.91 -15.27
C ILE A 190 -10.17 -4.79 -15.76
N ALA A 191 -9.60 -3.74 -16.37
CA ALA A 191 -10.34 -2.58 -16.82
C ALA A 191 -11.36 -2.95 -17.91
N SER A 192 -10.96 -3.73 -18.92
CA SER A 192 -11.86 -4.19 -19.98
C SER A 192 -13.03 -5.02 -19.45
N TYR A 193 -12.80 -5.82 -18.39
CA TYR A 193 -13.89 -6.55 -17.74
C TYR A 193 -14.79 -5.60 -16.95
N MET A 194 -14.24 -4.69 -16.18
CA MET A 194 -14.98 -3.76 -15.32
C MET A 194 -15.75 -2.70 -16.11
N GLU A 195 -15.24 -2.28 -17.26
CA GLU A 195 -15.91 -1.35 -18.18
C GLU A 195 -17.29 -1.86 -18.64
N ARG A 196 -17.55 -3.17 -18.58
CA ARG A 196 -18.88 -3.76 -18.85
C ARG A 196 -19.93 -3.37 -17.80
N PHE A 197 -19.51 -2.94 -16.63
CA PHE A 197 -20.35 -2.49 -15.52
C PHE A 197 -20.24 -0.98 -15.30
N ALA A 198 -19.42 -0.29 -16.12
CA ALA A 198 -19.14 1.11 -15.96
C ALA A 198 -20.32 1.97 -16.41
N THR A 199 -20.58 3.02 -15.67
CA THR A 199 -21.45 4.12 -16.09
C THR A 199 -20.75 5.01 -17.14
N PRO A 200 -21.45 5.94 -17.79
CA PRO A 200 -20.80 6.97 -18.61
C PRO A 200 -19.66 7.70 -17.87
N ALA A 201 -19.87 8.04 -16.59
CA ALA A 201 -18.82 8.67 -15.76
C ALA A 201 -17.58 7.78 -15.58
N GLY A 202 -17.75 6.46 -15.49
CA GLY A 202 -16.65 5.51 -15.41
C GLY A 202 -15.83 5.38 -16.69
N ILE A 203 -16.46 5.60 -17.84
CA ILE A 203 -15.85 5.52 -19.18
C ILE A 203 -15.27 6.88 -19.60
N GLU A 204 -16.06 7.94 -19.52
CA GLU A 204 -15.68 9.30 -19.95
C GLU A 204 -14.80 10.00 -18.90
N GLY A 205 -14.90 9.55 -17.65
CA GLY A 205 -14.20 10.08 -16.50
C GLY A 205 -14.83 11.35 -15.92
N ILE A 206 -14.39 11.67 -14.71
CA ILE A 206 -14.63 12.93 -14.02
C ILE A 206 -13.31 13.68 -13.82
N SER A 207 -13.36 14.96 -13.48
CA SER A 207 -12.13 15.70 -13.21
C SER A 207 -11.38 15.14 -12.00
N SER A 208 -10.03 15.22 -12.01
CA SER A 208 -9.20 14.78 -10.89
C SER A 208 -9.59 15.47 -9.58
N ALA A 209 -9.98 16.75 -9.64
CA ALA A 209 -10.41 17.50 -8.47
C ALA A 209 -11.71 16.95 -7.84
N GLU A 210 -12.66 16.49 -8.66
CA GLU A 210 -13.90 15.84 -8.19
C GLU A 210 -13.59 14.46 -7.61
N PHE A 211 -12.77 13.67 -8.29
CA PHE A 211 -12.38 12.35 -7.83
C PHE A 211 -11.66 12.39 -6.47
N LEU A 212 -10.72 13.30 -6.30
CA LEU A 212 -10.00 13.46 -5.03
C LEU A 212 -10.88 13.92 -3.87
N LYS A 213 -11.96 14.67 -4.14
CA LYS A 213 -12.97 14.96 -3.10
C LYS A 213 -13.69 13.69 -2.65
N VAL A 214 -13.89 12.72 -3.54
CA VAL A 214 -14.48 11.42 -3.19
C VAL A 214 -13.52 10.60 -2.34
N LEU A 215 -12.24 10.49 -2.75
CA LEU A 215 -11.22 9.75 -2.01
C LEU A 215 -11.01 10.26 -0.57
N ARG A 216 -11.10 11.57 -0.37
CA ARG A 216 -10.89 12.21 0.94
C ARG A 216 -12.13 12.17 1.85
N ARG A 217 -13.28 11.69 1.36
CA ARG A 217 -14.46 11.50 2.22
C ARG A 217 -14.20 10.30 3.14
N PRO A 218 -14.36 10.44 4.46
CA PRO A 218 -14.30 9.28 5.34
C PRO A 218 -15.35 8.27 4.87
N ALA A 219 -14.96 6.99 4.79
CA ALA A 219 -15.89 5.91 4.49
C ALA A 219 -17.06 6.02 5.48
N ALA A 220 -18.29 6.08 4.96
CA ALA A 220 -19.47 6.07 5.80
C ALA A 220 -19.42 4.79 6.67
N ARG A 221 -19.48 5.00 8.01
CA ARG A 221 -19.46 3.91 8.99
C ARG A 221 -20.69 3.03 8.85
#